data_fe34c9831f18121604ce852c6ca24bfe
#
_entry.id   fe34c9831f18121604ce852c6ca24bfe
#
_cell.length_a   1.000
_cell.length_b   1.000
_cell.length_c   1.000
_cell.angle_alpha   90.00
_cell.angle_beta   90.00
_cell.angle_gamma   90.00
#
_symmetry.space_group_name_H-M   'P 1'
#
loop_
_entity.id
_entity.type
_entity.pdbx_description
1 polymer ?
#
loop_
_entity_poly.entity_id
_entity_poly.type
_entity_poly.pdbx_seq_one_letter_code
_entity_poly.pdbx_strand_id
1 'polypeptide(L)'
;MTLVPLAAMNADALNAVFRFTERHERLCVKLPETLLRSVKNAYAVVLEKSASVSEAEDSCGLKTEVIRIDGKSGFIYGVLNIRSTLLHCLPFAPKTSETQLSIPERNTAHDESEVCADYTGRGAFETLAKDFICAFADFFAAHKTELHVSCVNGTEDGSKLLLAALKDTRINLTPAQVNEYGLFRLTAEDFSRLKEPELPNWERIFRCGNDTDAALFDKLFDLQKRYEIEEVLPECDVFSEDICRLHLKAVLRTQYVAAVALADGTLAAKAGTNALGFQTAQLGGVYVKPEFRRRGYAFCAVYRVLKNVFTIKNTAVLFVKKTNTPAIALYKSLGFKKVNRYIIAYFR
;
A
#
# COMPACT_ATOMS: atom_id res chain seq x y z
N MET A 1 -22.91 -8.59 0.90
CA MET A 1 -21.82 -7.60 0.94
C MET A 1 -21.98 -6.65 -0.24
N THR A 2 -21.71 -5.36 -0.08
CA THR A 2 -21.97 -4.34 -1.12
C THR A 2 -20.78 -3.38 -1.23
N LEU A 3 -20.44 -2.95 -2.46
CA LEU A 3 -19.48 -1.88 -2.71
C LEU A 3 -20.26 -0.56 -2.84
N VAL A 4 -19.97 0.39 -1.94
CA VAL A 4 -20.66 1.69 -1.89
C VAL A 4 -19.68 2.80 -2.29
N PRO A 5 -19.97 3.61 -3.33
CA PRO A 5 -19.13 4.73 -3.70
C PRO A 5 -18.99 5.75 -2.58
N LEU A 6 -17.77 6.16 -2.21
CA LEU A 6 -17.56 7.17 -1.17
C LEU A 6 -18.18 8.52 -1.57
N ALA A 7 -18.18 8.84 -2.85
CA ALA A 7 -18.79 10.07 -3.37
C ALA A 7 -20.32 10.16 -3.18
N ALA A 8 -20.98 9.03 -2.93
CA ALA A 8 -22.43 8.97 -2.65
C ALA A 8 -22.76 8.96 -1.15
N MET A 9 -21.77 8.93 -0.28
CA MET A 9 -21.96 8.86 1.16
C MET A 9 -22.27 10.24 1.76
N ASN A 10 -23.10 10.24 2.83
CA ASN A 10 -23.27 11.41 3.68
C ASN A 10 -22.00 11.66 4.54
N ALA A 11 -21.91 12.81 5.19
CA ALA A 11 -20.75 13.22 5.96
C ALA A 11 -20.40 12.24 7.10
N ASP A 12 -21.37 11.68 7.80
CA ASP A 12 -21.15 10.78 8.93
C ASP A 12 -20.57 9.44 8.46
N ALA A 13 -21.13 8.86 7.40
CA ALA A 13 -20.64 7.64 6.79
C ALA A 13 -19.21 7.84 6.21
N LEU A 14 -18.98 8.97 5.55
CA LEU A 14 -17.65 9.30 5.01
C LEU A 14 -16.62 9.47 6.13
N ASN A 15 -16.95 10.15 7.22
CA ASN A 15 -16.09 10.29 8.39
C ASN A 15 -15.75 8.92 9.03
N ALA A 16 -16.73 8.00 9.08
CA ALA A 16 -16.48 6.65 9.57
C ALA A 16 -15.48 5.89 8.67
N VAL A 17 -15.58 6.04 7.34
CA VAL A 17 -14.61 5.46 6.39
C VAL A 17 -13.21 6.07 6.58
N PHE A 18 -13.11 7.37 6.82
CA PHE A 18 -11.81 8.00 7.09
C PHE A 18 -11.19 7.49 8.39
N ARG A 19 -11.97 7.39 9.49
CA ARG A 19 -11.49 6.80 10.76
C ARG A 19 -11.05 5.34 10.59
N PHE A 20 -11.82 4.55 9.85
CA PHE A 20 -11.43 3.16 9.51
C PHE A 20 -10.11 3.14 8.74
N THR A 21 -9.98 3.98 7.71
CA THR A 21 -8.77 4.02 6.89
C THR A 21 -7.56 4.49 7.70
N GLU A 22 -7.71 5.46 8.60
CA GLU A 22 -6.64 5.93 9.50
C GLU A 22 -6.11 4.80 10.39
N ARG A 23 -7.02 4.03 11.02
CA ARG A 23 -6.63 2.89 11.88
C ARG A 23 -5.84 1.81 11.13
N HIS A 24 -6.14 1.60 9.87
CA HIS A 24 -5.55 0.55 9.05
C HIS A 24 -4.54 1.05 8.00
N GLU A 25 -4.20 2.33 7.99
CA GLU A 25 -3.38 2.95 6.93
C GLU A 25 -1.99 2.30 6.75
N ARG A 26 -1.44 1.70 7.81
CA ARG A 26 -0.16 0.96 7.75
C ARG A 26 -0.17 -0.22 6.76
N LEU A 27 -1.36 -0.70 6.38
CA LEU A 27 -1.52 -1.79 5.40
C LEU A 27 -1.37 -1.30 3.96
N CYS A 28 -1.77 -0.05 3.69
CA CYS A 28 -1.62 0.60 2.39
C CYS A 28 -1.64 2.14 2.55
N VAL A 29 -0.50 2.76 2.85
CA VAL A 29 -0.39 4.22 3.10
C VAL A 29 -0.78 5.05 1.87
N LYS A 30 -0.61 4.50 0.67
CA LYS A 30 -1.01 5.20 -0.57
C LYS A 30 -2.52 5.41 -0.68
N LEU A 31 -3.32 4.53 -0.08
CA LEU A 31 -4.78 4.64 -0.11
C LEU A 31 -5.26 5.92 0.62
N PRO A 32 -4.95 6.15 1.92
CA PRO A 32 -5.36 7.38 2.60
C PRO A 32 -4.81 8.65 1.92
N GLU A 33 -3.56 8.65 1.45
CA GLU A 33 -3.03 9.78 0.68
C GLU A 33 -3.89 10.06 -0.57
N THR A 34 -4.35 9.01 -1.25
CA THR A 34 -5.22 9.13 -2.43
C THR A 34 -6.60 9.65 -2.05
N LEU A 35 -7.20 9.15 -0.95
CA LEU A 35 -8.52 9.59 -0.46
C LEU A 35 -8.51 11.06 -0.03
N LEU A 36 -7.44 11.53 0.61
CA LEU A 36 -7.29 12.94 0.99
C LEU A 36 -7.30 13.89 -0.22
N ARG A 37 -6.86 13.40 -1.39
CA ARG A 37 -6.88 14.19 -2.63
C ARG A 37 -8.23 14.11 -3.34
N SER A 38 -8.88 12.95 -3.34
CA SER A 38 -10.16 12.72 -3.99
C SER A 38 -10.77 11.38 -3.58
N VAL A 39 -12.05 11.40 -3.23
CA VAL A 39 -12.86 10.19 -2.98
C VAL A 39 -13.43 9.58 -4.26
N LYS A 40 -13.20 10.20 -5.42
CA LYS A 40 -13.62 9.67 -6.72
C LYS A 40 -12.98 8.31 -6.97
N ASN A 41 -13.75 7.34 -7.45
CA ASN A 41 -13.34 5.95 -7.67
C ASN A 41 -12.92 5.20 -6.38
N ALA A 42 -13.32 5.69 -5.22
CA ALA A 42 -13.14 5.02 -3.95
C ALA A 42 -14.48 4.42 -3.48
N TYR A 43 -14.40 3.23 -2.91
CA TYR A 43 -15.54 2.43 -2.49
C TYR A 43 -15.30 1.85 -1.10
N ALA A 44 -16.31 1.93 -0.22
CA ALA A 44 -16.34 1.13 0.98
C ALA A 44 -16.97 -0.23 0.67
N VAL A 45 -16.35 -1.29 1.17
CA VAL A 45 -16.93 -2.63 1.18
C VAL A 45 -17.73 -2.75 2.47
N VAL A 46 -19.04 -2.87 2.36
CA VAL A 46 -19.96 -2.86 3.48
C VAL A 46 -20.62 -4.21 3.64
N LEU A 47 -20.53 -4.77 4.84
CA LEU A 47 -21.28 -5.94 5.27
C LEU A 47 -22.56 -5.46 5.95
N GLU A 48 -23.72 -5.76 5.39
CA GLU A 48 -25.01 -5.43 6.01
C GLU A 48 -25.16 -6.11 7.37
N LYS A 49 -25.63 -5.39 8.37
CA LYS A 49 -25.86 -5.93 9.71
C LYS A 49 -27.09 -6.86 9.65
N SER A 50 -26.87 -8.16 9.64
CA SER A 50 -27.93 -9.12 9.98
C SER A 50 -28.05 -9.22 11.50
N ALA A 51 -29.22 -9.65 12.00
CA ALA A 51 -29.46 -9.78 13.44
C ALA A 51 -28.48 -10.75 14.16
N SER A 52 -27.73 -11.53 13.40
CA SER A 52 -26.75 -12.50 13.89
C SER A 52 -25.29 -12.03 13.87
N VAL A 53 -24.96 -10.86 13.29
CA VAL A 53 -23.60 -10.33 13.28
C VAL A 53 -23.45 -9.39 14.48
N SER A 54 -23.03 -9.94 15.60
CA SER A 54 -22.47 -9.17 16.72
C SER A 54 -21.09 -8.62 16.30
N GLU A 55 -20.72 -7.46 16.87
CA GLU A 55 -19.46 -6.74 16.62
C GLU A 55 -18.28 -7.65 16.18
N ALA A 56 -17.87 -7.54 14.92
CA ALA A 56 -16.67 -8.23 14.45
C ALA A 56 -15.44 -7.44 14.88
N GLU A 57 -14.46 -8.12 15.45
CA GLU A 57 -13.13 -7.56 15.74
C GLU A 57 -12.20 -7.82 14.56
N ASP A 58 -11.34 -6.86 14.25
CA ASP A 58 -10.29 -7.04 13.25
C ASP A 58 -9.16 -7.97 13.76
N SER A 59 -8.21 -8.30 12.88
CA SER A 59 -7.03 -9.11 13.22
C SER A 59 -6.13 -8.50 14.32
N CYS A 60 -6.45 -7.28 14.78
CA CYS A 60 -5.77 -6.55 15.85
C CYS A 60 -6.66 -6.38 17.09
N GLY A 61 -7.87 -6.98 17.14
CA GLY A 61 -8.81 -6.85 18.26
C GLY A 61 -9.56 -5.50 18.28
N LEU A 62 -9.57 -4.75 17.18
CA LEU A 62 -10.25 -3.46 17.10
C LEU A 62 -11.69 -3.64 16.59
N LYS A 63 -12.62 -2.93 17.21
CA LYS A 63 -14.04 -2.94 16.82
C LYS A 63 -14.25 -2.34 15.42
N THR A 64 -15.11 -2.96 14.63
CA THR A 64 -15.50 -2.48 13.31
C THR A 64 -16.32 -1.18 13.39
N GLU A 65 -16.11 -0.29 12.41
CA GLU A 65 -16.95 0.92 12.29
C GLU A 65 -18.34 0.55 11.73
N VAL A 66 -19.37 0.95 12.45
CA VAL A 66 -20.75 0.86 11.97
C VAL A 66 -21.08 2.11 11.17
N ILE A 67 -21.63 1.92 9.97
CA ILE A 67 -22.11 3.00 9.13
C ILE A 67 -23.59 2.82 8.81
N ARG A 68 -24.29 3.93 8.52
CA ARG A 68 -25.66 3.91 8.02
C ARG A 68 -25.68 4.46 6.59
N ILE A 69 -26.25 3.66 5.68
CA ILE A 69 -26.41 4.01 4.28
C ILE A 69 -27.87 3.68 3.91
N ASP A 70 -28.62 4.66 3.40
CA ASP A 70 -30.01 4.52 2.98
C ASP A 70 -30.93 3.86 4.04
N GLY A 71 -30.73 4.23 5.32
CA GLY A 71 -31.49 3.69 6.44
C GLY A 71 -31.07 2.31 6.96
N LYS A 72 -30.16 1.63 6.26
CA LYS A 72 -29.57 0.35 6.68
C LYS A 72 -28.28 0.55 7.46
N SER A 73 -28.06 -0.27 8.48
CA SER A 73 -26.79 -0.31 9.22
C SER A 73 -25.90 -1.40 8.69
N GLY A 74 -24.62 -1.14 8.59
CA GLY A 74 -23.63 -2.10 8.15
C GLY A 74 -22.26 -1.87 8.78
N PHE A 75 -21.32 -2.81 8.59
CA PHE A 75 -19.95 -2.73 9.03
C PHE A 75 -19.01 -2.49 7.85
N ILE A 76 -17.99 -1.65 8.03
CA ILE A 76 -16.96 -1.46 7.02
C ILE A 76 -16.02 -2.69 7.05
N TYR A 77 -16.06 -3.49 5.99
CA TYR A 77 -15.16 -4.62 5.77
C TYR A 77 -13.82 -4.20 5.17
N GLY A 78 -13.83 -3.16 4.36
CA GLY A 78 -12.65 -2.63 3.73
C GLY A 78 -12.90 -1.39 2.90
N VAL A 79 -11.83 -0.81 2.37
CA VAL A 79 -11.86 0.35 1.47
C VAL A 79 -11.01 0.05 0.25
N LEU A 80 -11.53 0.36 -0.91
CA LEU A 80 -10.90 0.18 -2.21
C LEU A 80 -10.80 1.52 -2.94
N ASN A 81 -9.72 1.73 -3.67
CA ASN A 81 -9.67 2.76 -4.72
C ASN A 81 -9.35 2.06 -6.03
N ILE A 82 -10.28 2.11 -6.99
CA ILE A 82 -10.20 1.39 -8.26
C ILE A 82 -9.93 2.40 -9.37
N ARG A 83 -8.66 2.51 -9.72
CA ARG A 83 -8.15 3.21 -10.92
C ARG A 83 -7.27 2.24 -11.69
N SER A 84 -6.35 2.74 -12.50
CA SER A 84 -5.31 1.91 -13.11
C SER A 84 -4.53 1.10 -12.07
N THR A 85 -4.27 1.65 -10.87
CA THR A 85 -3.82 0.90 -9.71
C THR A 85 -4.96 0.69 -8.74
N LEU A 86 -5.29 -0.58 -8.44
CA LEU A 86 -6.24 -0.94 -7.40
C LEU A 86 -5.50 -0.96 -6.04
N LEU A 87 -5.75 0.05 -5.22
CA LEU A 87 -5.28 0.14 -3.84
C LEU A 87 -6.35 -0.41 -2.91
N HIS A 88 -5.96 -1.15 -1.89
CA HIS A 88 -6.91 -1.71 -0.95
C HIS A 88 -6.44 -1.65 0.50
N CYS A 89 -7.41 -1.56 1.39
CA CYS A 89 -7.29 -1.79 2.82
C CYS A 89 -8.36 -2.82 3.20
N LEU A 90 -7.98 -4.07 3.30
CA LEU A 90 -8.84 -5.22 3.64
C LEU A 90 -8.26 -5.92 4.88
N PRO A 91 -8.40 -5.34 6.09
CA PRO A 91 -7.77 -5.86 7.31
C PRO A 91 -8.38 -7.19 7.78
N PHE A 92 -9.57 -7.52 7.32
CA PHE A 92 -10.29 -8.75 7.64
C PHE A 92 -10.11 -9.85 6.59
N ALA A 93 -9.23 -9.65 5.59
CA ALA A 93 -8.92 -10.72 4.66
C ALA A 93 -8.35 -11.94 5.39
N PRO A 94 -8.83 -13.16 5.09
CA PRO A 94 -8.38 -14.36 5.79
C PRO A 94 -6.88 -14.56 5.61
N LYS A 95 -6.18 -14.94 6.69
CA LYS A 95 -4.78 -15.36 6.61
C LYS A 95 -4.74 -16.66 5.81
N THR A 96 -4.31 -16.56 4.56
CA THR A 96 -4.16 -17.73 3.70
C THR A 96 -2.95 -18.56 4.15
N SER A 97 -3.19 -19.65 4.86
CA SER A 97 -2.33 -20.83 4.74
C SER A 97 -2.46 -21.32 3.29
N GLU A 98 -1.42 -21.84 2.68
CA GLU A 98 -1.25 -22.23 1.26
C GLU A 98 -2.38 -23.07 0.62
N THR A 99 -3.55 -23.14 1.21
CA THR A 99 -4.71 -23.85 0.73
C THR A 99 -5.45 -23.00 -0.29
N GLN A 100 -5.49 -23.52 -1.49
CA GLN A 100 -6.17 -23.02 -2.69
C GLN A 100 -7.52 -22.35 -2.37
N LEU A 101 -7.64 -21.05 -2.60
CA LEU A 101 -8.91 -20.38 -2.86
C LEU A 101 -9.37 -20.84 -4.26
N SER A 102 -9.94 -22.03 -4.34
CA SER A 102 -10.65 -22.49 -5.54
C SER A 102 -11.95 -21.71 -5.62
N ILE A 103 -12.21 -21.09 -6.77
CA ILE A 103 -13.48 -20.48 -7.10
C ILE A 103 -14.51 -21.61 -7.14
N PRO A 104 -15.58 -21.58 -6.33
CA PRO A 104 -16.61 -22.59 -6.41
C PRO A 104 -17.31 -22.47 -7.77
N GLU A 105 -17.34 -23.56 -8.54
CA GLU A 105 -18.26 -23.67 -9.67
C GLU A 105 -19.69 -23.48 -9.14
N ARG A 106 -20.44 -22.57 -9.74
CA ARG A 106 -21.84 -22.32 -9.38
C ARG A 106 -22.65 -23.56 -9.75
N ASN A 107 -22.96 -24.39 -8.76
CA ASN A 107 -24.09 -25.30 -8.89
C ASN A 107 -25.39 -24.47 -8.78
N THR A 108 -26.16 -24.45 -9.87
CA THR A 108 -27.45 -23.77 -10.00
C THR A 108 -28.60 -24.54 -9.33
N ALA A 109 -28.41 -25.05 -8.13
CA ALA A 109 -29.46 -25.65 -7.36
C ALA A 109 -29.56 -24.95 -5.99
N HIS A 110 -30.60 -24.10 -5.85
CA HIS A 110 -31.00 -23.57 -4.56
C HIS A 110 -31.43 -24.68 -3.62
N ASP A 111 -30.68 -24.86 -2.55
CA ASP A 111 -31.19 -25.50 -1.33
C ASP A 111 -31.01 -24.48 -0.20
N GLU A 112 -32.14 -23.91 0.24
CA GLU A 112 -32.22 -22.84 1.24
C GLU A 112 -32.26 -23.34 2.69
N SER A 113 -31.79 -24.54 2.96
CA SER A 113 -31.82 -25.11 4.31
C SER A 113 -30.41 -25.51 4.75
N GLU A 114 -29.66 -24.59 5.31
CA GLU A 114 -28.62 -24.80 6.34
C GLU A 114 -27.70 -23.55 6.48
N VAL A 115 -28.25 -22.48 7.03
CA VAL A 115 -27.44 -21.34 7.49
C VAL A 115 -27.76 -21.08 8.95
N CYS A 116 -27.18 -21.86 9.82
CA CYS A 116 -27.03 -21.50 11.22
C CYS A 116 -25.98 -22.38 11.87
N ALA A 117 -24.68 -22.03 11.77
CA ALA A 117 -23.67 -22.57 12.66
C ALA A 117 -22.45 -21.67 12.71
N ASP A 118 -22.24 -21.11 13.88
CA ASP A 118 -20.95 -20.69 14.47
C ASP A 118 -20.03 -19.75 13.66
N TYR A 119 -20.23 -18.42 13.84
CA TYR A 119 -19.35 -17.37 13.30
C TYR A 119 -18.03 -17.22 14.06
N THR A 120 -17.58 -18.16 14.86
CA THR A 120 -16.37 -18.10 15.68
C THR A 120 -15.20 -18.93 15.16
N GLY A 121 -15.22 -19.40 13.90
CA GLY A 121 -14.21 -20.29 13.37
C GLY A 121 -13.82 -20.01 11.91
N ARG A 122 -12.90 -20.81 11.42
CA ARG A 122 -12.32 -20.80 10.07
C ARG A 122 -13.37 -20.70 8.94
N GLY A 123 -14.54 -21.33 9.12
CA GLY A 123 -15.65 -21.32 8.17
C GLY A 123 -16.30 -19.95 7.95
N ALA A 124 -16.36 -19.09 8.97
CA ALA A 124 -16.93 -17.74 8.84
C ALA A 124 -16.09 -16.85 7.93
N PHE A 125 -14.75 -16.93 8.04
CA PHE A 125 -13.85 -16.19 7.16
C PHE A 125 -13.90 -16.68 5.72
N GLU A 126 -14.07 -17.97 5.49
CA GLU A 126 -14.23 -18.53 4.14
C GLU A 126 -15.54 -18.06 3.49
N THR A 127 -16.62 -17.98 4.25
CA THR A 127 -17.91 -17.44 3.78
C THR A 127 -17.78 -15.97 3.42
N LEU A 128 -17.19 -15.14 4.30
CA LEU A 128 -16.95 -13.70 4.03
C LEU A 128 -16.05 -13.49 2.82
N ALA A 129 -15.04 -14.33 2.62
CA ALA A 129 -14.18 -14.26 1.45
C ALA A 129 -14.95 -14.57 0.16
N LYS A 130 -15.82 -15.60 0.16
CA LYS A 130 -16.69 -15.93 -0.98
C LYS A 130 -17.67 -14.81 -1.28
N ASP A 131 -18.31 -14.24 -0.25
CA ASP A 131 -19.24 -13.12 -0.39
C ASP A 131 -18.54 -11.89 -0.97
N PHE A 132 -17.30 -11.61 -0.53
CA PHE A 132 -16.50 -10.53 -1.10
C PHE A 132 -16.18 -10.78 -2.58
N ILE A 133 -15.71 -11.99 -2.92
CA ILE A 133 -15.37 -12.35 -4.31
C ILE A 133 -16.60 -12.18 -5.21
N CYS A 134 -17.75 -12.67 -4.79
CA CYS A 134 -18.99 -12.55 -5.56
C CYS A 134 -19.41 -11.08 -5.72
N ALA A 135 -19.47 -10.32 -4.62
CA ALA A 135 -19.88 -8.91 -4.64
C ALA A 135 -18.93 -8.03 -5.48
N PHE A 136 -17.62 -8.25 -5.36
CA PHE A 136 -16.62 -7.53 -6.15
C PHE A 136 -16.73 -7.90 -7.63
N ALA A 137 -16.89 -9.19 -7.96
CA ALA A 137 -17.00 -9.64 -9.34
C ALA A 137 -18.28 -9.13 -10.01
N ASP A 138 -19.43 -9.14 -9.32
CA ASP A 138 -20.68 -8.55 -9.81
C ASP A 138 -20.51 -7.04 -10.07
N PHE A 139 -19.95 -6.32 -9.10
CA PHE A 139 -19.68 -4.89 -9.23
C PHE A 139 -18.76 -4.58 -10.41
N PHE A 140 -17.61 -5.29 -10.50
CA PHE A 140 -16.62 -5.04 -11.56
C PHE A 140 -17.19 -5.38 -12.94
N ALA A 141 -17.93 -6.48 -13.07
CA ALA A 141 -18.56 -6.86 -14.34
C ALA A 141 -19.59 -5.81 -14.81
N ALA A 142 -20.37 -5.25 -13.88
CA ALA A 142 -21.35 -4.19 -14.19
C ALA A 142 -20.67 -2.87 -14.65
N HIS A 143 -19.41 -2.60 -14.24
CA HIS A 143 -18.67 -1.38 -14.56
C HIS A 143 -17.44 -1.64 -15.46
N LYS A 144 -17.40 -2.75 -16.15
CA LYS A 144 -16.22 -3.22 -16.93
C LYS A 144 -15.74 -2.23 -17.99
N THR A 145 -16.63 -1.42 -18.55
CA THR A 145 -16.29 -0.39 -19.54
C THR A 145 -15.63 0.85 -18.92
N GLU A 146 -15.82 1.08 -17.62
CA GLU A 146 -15.34 2.27 -16.90
C GLU A 146 -14.10 1.96 -16.03
N LEU A 147 -13.94 0.70 -15.65
CA LEU A 147 -12.89 0.25 -14.75
C LEU A 147 -11.77 -0.44 -15.53
N HIS A 148 -10.56 0.09 -15.38
CA HIS A 148 -9.35 -0.51 -15.92
C HIS A 148 -8.34 -0.72 -14.80
N VAL A 149 -7.93 -1.97 -14.58
CA VAL A 149 -6.94 -2.32 -13.55
C VAL A 149 -5.68 -2.80 -14.22
N SER A 150 -4.60 -2.04 -14.12
CA SER A 150 -3.26 -2.43 -14.56
C SER A 150 -2.39 -2.95 -13.41
N CYS A 151 -2.78 -2.69 -12.16
CA CYS A 151 -2.01 -3.13 -11.00
C CYS A 151 -2.92 -3.33 -9.77
N VAL A 152 -2.70 -4.40 -9.01
CA VAL A 152 -3.22 -4.59 -7.64
C VAL A 152 -2.07 -4.42 -6.66
N ASN A 153 -2.28 -3.64 -5.60
CA ASN A 153 -1.22 -3.21 -4.69
C ASN A 153 -1.72 -3.17 -3.25
N GLY A 154 -1.15 -4.00 -2.38
CA GLY A 154 -1.53 -4.07 -0.97
C GLY A 154 -0.96 -5.28 -0.22
N THR A 155 -1.48 -5.52 0.99
CA THR A 155 -1.09 -6.69 1.79
C THR A 155 -1.41 -8.01 1.08
N GLU A 156 -0.62 -9.05 1.37
CA GLU A 156 -0.73 -10.35 0.68
C GLU A 156 -2.14 -10.93 0.74
N ASP A 157 -2.74 -10.97 1.94
CA ASP A 157 -4.05 -11.59 2.13
C ASP A 157 -5.14 -10.86 1.34
N GLY A 158 -5.21 -9.53 1.46
CA GLY A 158 -6.15 -8.71 0.70
C GLY A 158 -5.91 -8.74 -0.80
N SER A 159 -4.65 -8.75 -1.24
CA SER A 159 -4.31 -8.87 -2.66
C SER A 159 -4.70 -10.24 -3.23
N LYS A 160 -4.46 -11.33 -2.51
CA LYS A 160 -4.89 -12.68 -2.93
C LYS A 160 -6.40 -12.77 -3.08
N LEU A 161 -7.14 -12.17 -2.15
CA LEU A 161 -8.60 -12.10 -2.21
C LEU A 161 -9.09 -11.36 -3.46
N LEU A 162 -8.49 -10.20 -3.76
CA LEU A 162 -8.79 -9.43 -4.97
C LEU A 162 -8.38 -10.15 -6.25
N LEU A 163 -7.21 -10.79 -6.26
CA LEU A 163 -6.76 -11.58 -7.41
C LEU A 163 -7.70 -12.77 -7.69
N ALA A 164 -8.23 -13.41 -6.64
CA ALA A 164 -9.25 -14.43 -6.79
C ALA A 164 -10.53 -13.87 -7.41
N ALA A 165 -10.98 -12.70 -6.94
CA ALA A 165 -12.15 -12.02 -7.51
C ALA A 165 -11.96 -11.60 -8.98
N LEU A 166 -10.77 -11.11 -9.34
CA LEU A 166 -10.45 -10.71 -10.72
C LEU A 166 -10.37 -11.91 -11.69
N LYS A 167 -10.05 -13.11 -11.18
CA LYS A 167 -10.07 -14.36 -11.96
C LYS A 167 -11.47 -14.94 -12.17
N ASP A 168 -12.49 -14.42 -11.48
CA ASP A 168 -13.88 -14.87 -11.68
C ASP A 168 -14.25 -14.82 -13.17
N THR A 169 -15.04 -15.80 -13.64
CA THR A 169 -15.41 -15.95 -15.05
C THR A 169 -16.09 -14.75 -15.68
N ARG A 170 -16.73 -13.92 -14.86
CA ARG A 170 -17.37 -12.65 -15.28
C ARG A 170 -16.38 -11.57 -15.64
N ILE A 171 -15.17 -11.60 -15.05
CA ILE A 171 -14.10 -10.60 -15.23
C ILE A 171 -12.97 -11.20 -16.09
N ASN A 172 -12.47 -12.36 -15.72
CA ASN A 172 -11.42 -13.14 -16.38
C ASN A 172 -10.10 -12.37 -16.57
N LEU A 173 -9.64 -11.69 -15.50
CA LEU A 173 -8.35 -10.99 -15.48
C LEU A 173 -7.31 -11.79 -14.69
N THR A 174 -6.19 -12.08 -15.34
CA THR A 174 -5.04 -12.77 -14.71
C THR A 174 -3.82 -11.87 -14.76
N PRO A 175 -3.07 -11.73 -13.65
CA PRO A 175 -1.87 -10.90 -13.65
C PRO A 175 -0.77 -11.50 -14.54
N ALA A 176 -0.09 -10.65 -15.29
CA ALA A 176 1.08 -11.03 -16.08
C ALA A 176 2.33 -11.24 -15.19
N GLN A 177 2.41 -10.50 -14.10
CA GLN A 177 3.54 -10.57 -13.15
C GLN A 177 3.04 -10.34 -11.72
N VAL A 178 3.56 -11.11 -10.76
CA VAL A 178 3.28 -10.93 -9.32
C VAL A 178 4.60 -10.81 -8.59
N ASN A 179 4.81 -9.67 -7.93
CA ASN A 179 5.98 -9.40 -7.11
C ASN A 179 5.63 -9.48 -5.63
N GLU A 180 6.44 -10.19 -4.86
CA GLU A 180 6.27 -10.37 -3.42
C GLU A 180 7.31 -9.59 -2.62
N TYR A 181 6.82 -8.91 -1.57
CA TYR A 181 7.62 -8.06 -0.70
C TYR A 181 7.40 -8.41 0.77
N GLY A 182 8.37 -8.09 1.61
CA GLY A 182 8.15 -7.97 3.04
C GLY A 182 7.69 -6.55 3.37
N LEU A 183 6.62 -6.41 4.14
CA LEU A 183 6.19 -5.13 4.73
C LEU A 183 6.89 -4.94 6.08
N PHE A 184 7.59 -3.83 6.24
CA PHE A 184 8.33 -3.48 7.45
C PHE A 184 7.79 -2.20 8.05
N ARG A 185 7.86 -2.08 9.39
CA ARG A 185 7.38 -0.94 10.17
C ARG A 185 8.43 -0.49 11.17
N LEU A 186 8.52 0.83 11.36
CA LEU A 186 9.28 1.52 12.40
C LEU A 186 8.38 2.55 13.08
N THR A 187 8.43 2.64 14.40
CA THR A 187 7.72 3.69 15.17
C THR A 187 8.65 4.85 15.50
N ALA A 188 8.09 6.02 15.76
CA ALA A 188 8.87 7.18 16.22
C ALA A 188 9.64 6.87 17.52
N GLU A 189 9.03 6.09 18.42
CA GLU A 189 9.67 5.66 19.66
C GLU A 189 10.89 4.75 19.39
N ASP A 190 10.77 3.74 18.54
CA ASP A 190 11.91 2.88 18.17
C ASP A 190 13.02 3.70 17.47
N PHE A 191 12.64 4.67 16.61
CA PHE A 191 13.57 5.55 15.93
C PHE A 191 14.35 6.47 16.90
N SER A 192 13.70 6.99 17.97
CA SER A 192 14.34 7.89 18.94
C SER A 192 15.51 7.25 19.70
N ARG A 193 15.58 5.91 19.70
CA ARG A 193 16.66 5.12 20.31
C ARG A 193 17.87 4.95 19.38
N LEU A 194 17.75 5.33 18.10
CA LEU A 194 18.85 5.21 17.15
C LEU A 194 19.82 6.36 17.28
N LYS A 195 21.10 6.03 17.25
CA LYS A 195 22.16 7.03 17.18
C LYS A 195 22.21 7.66 15.79
N GLU A 196 22.35 8.99 15.74
CA GLU A 196 22.52 9.70 14.47
C GLU A 196 23.83 9.23 13.81
N PRO A 197 23.80 8.92 12.49
CA PRO A 197 25.01 8.52 11.79
C PRO A 197 26.00 9.67 11.69
N GLU A 198 27.26 9.37 11.95
CA GLU A 198 28.36 10.30 11.72
C GLU A 198 28.79 10.20 10.25
N LEU A 199 28.94 11.34 9.61
CA LEU A 199 29.51 11.44 8.26
C LEU A 199 30.89 12.11 8.32
N PRO A 200 31.80 11.76 7.41
CA PRO A 200 33.02 12.55 7.24
C PRO A 200 32.71 14.03 7.01
N ASN A 201 33.58 14.91 7.49
CA ASN A 201 33.34 16.38 7.44
C ASN A 201 33.13 16.95 6.03
N TRP A 202 33.53 16.24 5.00
CA TRP A 202 33.41 16.63 3.59
C TRP A 202 32.17 16.06 2.90
N GLU A 203 31.38 15.20 3.58
CA GLU A 203 30.13 14.65 3.07
C GLU A 203 28.94 15.41 3.65
N ARG A 204 27.89 15.55 2.89
CA ARG A 204 26.67 16.29 3.29
C ARG A 204 25.43 15.48 2.98
N ILE A 205 24.48 15.52 3.93
CA ILE A 205 23.11 15.06 3.69
C ILE A 205 22.21 16.28 3.67
N PHE A 206 21.46 16.46 2.60
CA PHE A 206 20.53 17.58 2.49
C PHE A 206 19.13 17.13 2.08
N ARG A 207 18.17 17.95 2.42
CA ARG A 207 16.79 17.77 1.97
C ARG A 207 16.67 18.38 0.56
N CYS A 208 15.98 17.62 -0.32
CA CYS A 208 15.57 18.12 -1.63
C CYS A 208 14.08 18.42 -1.61
N GLY A 209 13.66 19.45 -2.28
CA GLY A 209 12.27 19.89 -2.32
C GLY A 209 11.94 20.66 -3.60
N ASN A 210 10.83 21.36 -3.58
CA ASN A 210 10.34 22.11 -4.74
C ASN A 210 11.26 23.27 -5.13
N ASP A 211 12.10 23.73 -4.23
CA ASP A 211 13.11 24.80 -4.36
C ASP A 211 14.46 24.27 -4.88
N THR A 212 14.53 22.99 -5.25
CA THR A 212 15.74 22.39 -5.82
C THR A 212 16.13 23.07 -7.13
N ASP A 213 17.32 23.64 -7.19
CA ASP A 213 17.86 24.27 -8.39
C ASP A 213 18.07 23.28 -9.55
N ALA A 214 18.23 23.80 -10.78
CA ALA A 214 18.33 22.97 -11.97
C ALA A 214 19.54 22.02 -11.95
N ALA A 215 20.69 22.46 -11.44
CA ALA A 215 21.90 21.66 -11.40
C ALA A 215 21.77 20.50 -10.41
N LEU A 216 21.19 20.75 -9.25
CA LEU A 216 20.88 19.71 -8.27
C LEU A 216 19.78 18.77 -8.77
N PHE A 217 18.76 19.32 -9.47
CA PHE A 217 17.71 18.51 -10.08
C PHE A 217 18.29 17.49 -11.06
N ASP A 218 19.21 17.89 -11.94
CA ASP A 218 19.81 16.98 -12.92
C ASP A 218 20.65 15.88 -12.25
N LYS A 219 21.38 16.22 -11.18
CA LYS A 219 22.09 15.21 -10.36
C LYS A 219 21.15 14.22 -9.68
N LEU A 220 20.02 14.71 -9.13
CA LEU A 220 18.96 13.86 -8.56
C LEU A 220 18.28 13.03 -9.60
N PHE A 221 18.09 13.58 -10.79
CA PHE A 221 17.48 12.88 -11.90
C PHE A 221 18.33 11.66 -12.35
N ASP A 222 19.68 11.78 -12.38
CA ASP A 222 20.54 10.63 -12.63
C ASP A 222 20.31 9.50 -11.61
N LEU A 223 20.21 9.82 -10.33
CA LEU A 223 19.87 8.83 -9.29
C LEU A 223 18.47 8.25 -9.46
N GLN A 224 17.48 9.08 -9.83
CA GLN A 224 16.10 8.64 -10.04
C GLN A 224 15.99 7.72 -11.25
N LYS A 225 16.61 8.09 -12.37
CA LYS A 225 16.66 7.29 -13.60
C LYS A 225 17.24 5.90 -13.34
N ARG A 226 18.40 5.84 -12.68
CA ARG A 226 19.05 4.57 -12.33
C ARG A 226 18.18 3.72 -11.40
N TYR A 227 17.56 4.35 -10.40
CA TYR A 227 16.63 3.68 -9.50
C TYR A 227 15.43 3.09 -10.24
N GLU A 228 14.80 3.86 -11.14
CA GLU A 228 13.63 3.38 -11.88
C GLU A 228 14.00 2.20 -12.80
N ILE A 229 15.10 2.29 -13.49
CA ILE A 229 15.58 1.22 -14.39
C ILE A 229 15.95 -0.05 -13.60
N GLU A 230 16.66 0.08 -12.48
CA GLU A 230 17.20 -1.06 -11.73
C GLU A 230 16.15 -1.73 -10.82
N GLU A 231 15.23 -0.94 -10.22
CA GLU A 231 14.39 -1.44 -9.12
C GLU A 231 12.88 -1.40 -9.41
N VAL A 232 12.42 -0.51 -10.27
CA VAL A 232 10.98 -0.21 -10.41
C VAL A 232 10.40 -0.71 -11.72
N LEU A 233 11.13 -0.53 -12.82
CA LEU A 233 10.63 -0.82 -14.15
C LEU A 233 10.39 -2.34 -14.31
N PRO A 234 9.17 -2.77 -14.68
CA PRO A 234 8.93 -4.16 -15.06
C PRO A 234 9.78 -4.55 -16.27
N GLU A 235 10.21 -5.81 -16.35
CA GLU A 235 11.06 -6.33 -17.45
C GLU A 235 10.48 -6.12 -18.85
N CYS A 236 9.15 -5.97 -18.93
CA CYS A 236 8.41 -5.79 -20.20
C CYS A 236 8.18 -4.33 -20.59
N ASP A 237 8.52 -3.37 -19.71
CA ASP A 237 8.24 -1.95 -19.94
C ASP A 237 9.46 -1.20 -20.46
N VAL A 238 9.20 -0.15 -21.25
CA VAL A 238 10.24 0.71 -21.81
C VAL A 238 10.41 1.95 -20.92
N PHE A 239 11.66 2.24 -20.55
CA PHE A 239 11.98 3.45 -19.79
C PHE A 239 11.67 4.72 -20.59
N SER A 240 10.95 5.65 -19.96
CA SER A 240 10.67 6.99 -20.50
C SER A 240 11.32 8.06 -19.63
N GLU A 241 12.27 8.80 -20.22
CA GLU A 241 12.97 9.88 -19.51
C GLU A 241 12.02 11.00 -19.10
N ASP A 242 11.08 11.37 -19.97
CA ASP A 242 10.10 12.45 -19.70
C ASP A 242 9.17 12.07 -18.53
N ILE A 243 8.68 10.84 -18.52
CA ILE A 243 7.85 10.34 -17.42
C ILE A 243 8.64 10.33 -16.12
N CYS A 244 9.88 9.86 -16.13
CA CYS A 244 10.75 9.85 -14.96
C CYS A 244 11.03 11.27 -14.43
N ARG A 245 11.27 12.26 -15.32
CA ARG A 245 11.42 13.68 -14.94
C ARG A 245 10.15 14.24 -14.31
N LEU A 246 8.98 13.94 -14.86
CA LEU A 246 7.69 14.34 -14.30
C LEU A 246 7.45 13.69 -12.92
N HIS A 247 7.77 12.41 -12.76
CA HIS A 247 7.70 11.71 -11.49
C HIS A 247 8.60 12.37 -10.44
N LEU A 248 9.87 12.64 -10.77
CA LEU A 248 10.79 13.30 -9.85
C LEU A 248 10.28 14.67 -9.41
N LYS A 249 9.78 15.50 -10.36
CA LYS A 249 9.15 16.78 -10.03
C LYS A 249 7.98 16.63 -9.08
N ALA A 250 7.09 15.65 -9.33
CA ALA A 250 5.95 15.39 -8.46
C ALA A 250 6.38 14.93 -7.05
N VAL A 251 7.39 14.06 -6.96
CA VAL A 251 7.96 13.59 -5.69
C VAL A 251 8.57 14.74 -4.90
N LEU A 252 9.37 15.60 -5.52
CA LEU A 252 9.99 16.77 -4.84
C LEU A 252 8.96 17.78 -4.30
N ARG A 253 7.77 17.85 -4.92
CA ARG A 253 6.68 18.75 -4.49
C ARG A 253 5.87 18.18 -3.33
N THR A 254 5.76 16.87 -3.20
CA THR A 254 4.75 16.23 -2.33
C THR A 254 5.34 15.28 -1.31
N GLN A 255 6.62 14.90 -1.45
CA GLN A 255 7.27 13.88 -0.63
C GLN A 255 8.54 14.44 0.04
N TYR A 256 9.02 13.76 1.06
CA TYR A 256 10.34 14.02 1.63
C TYR A 256 11.40 13.30 0.80
N VAL A 257 12.43 14.02 0.39
CA VAL A 257 13.60 13.47 -0.31
C VAL A 257 14.86 13.95 0.38
N ALA A 258 15.80 13.06 0.59
CA ALA A 258 17.16 13.36 1.06
C ALA A 258 18.18 12.74 0.12
N ALA A 259 19.29 13.44 -0.09
CA ALA A 259 20.42 12.96 -0.86
C ALA A 259 21.73 13.15 -0.09
N VAL A 260 22.67 12.23 -0.33
CA VAL A 260 24.04 12.29 0.18
C VAL A 260 24.94 12.78 -0.92
N ALA A 261 25.63 13.92 -0.67
CA ALA A 261 26.65 14.48 -1.57
C ALA A 261 28.06 14.24 -1.04
N LEU A 262 28.97 13.92 -1.93
CA LEU A 262 30.40 13.84 -1.69
C LEU A 262 31.04 15.25 -1.75
N ALA A 263 32.31 15.36 -1.39
CA ALA A 263 33.06 16.63 -1.38
C ALA A 263 33.09 17.33 -2.75
N ASP A 264 33.15 16.57 -3.84
CA ASP A 264 33.12 17.05 -5.22
C ASP A 264 31.72 17.43 -5.72
N GLY A 265 30.70 17.31 -4.86
CA GLY A 265 29.30 17.59 -5.18
C GLY A 265 28.61 16.48 -5.98
N THR A 266 29.25 15.30 -6.14
CA THR A 266 28.60 14.11 -6.70
C THR A 266 27.55 13.58 -5.74
N LEU A 267 26.35 13.23 -6.23
CA LEU A 267 25.35 12.58 -5.41
C LEU A 267 25.58 11.05 -5.42
N ALA A 268 25.88 10.51 -4.23
CA ALA A 268 26.14 9.09 -4.03
C ALA A 268 24.88 8.28 -3.78
N ALA A 269 23.91 8.85 -3.06
CA ALA A 269 22.71 8.17 -2.63
C ALA A 269 21.51 9.12 -2.50
N LYS A 270 20.29 8.54 -2.57
CA LYS A 270 19.05 9.22 -2.21
C LYS A 270 18.12 8.28 -1.45
N ALA A 271 17.20 8.86 -0.71
CA ALA A 271 16.05 8.20 -0.12
C ALA A 271 14.86 9.15 -0.12
N GLY A 272 13.64 8.64 -0.01
CA GLY A 272 12.46 9.48 0.06
C GLY A 272 11.26 8.77 0.66
N THR A 273 10.12 9.47 0.67
CA THR A 273 8.82 8.89 0.91
C THR A 273 8.10 8.66 -0.41
N ASN A 274 7.24 7.65 -0.47
CA ASN A 274 6.37 7.36 -1.62
C ASN A 274 4.92 7.74 -1.35
N ALA A 275 4.54 7.82 -0.07
CA ALA A 275 3.21 8.23 0.35
C ALA A 275 3.24 8.81 1.77
N LEU A 276 2.34 9.76 2.03
CA LEU A 276 2.12 10.36 3.34
C LEU A 276 0.63 10.19 3.70
N GLY A 277 0.34 9.24 4.59
CA GLY A 277 -0.99 9.01 5.16
C GLY A 277 -1.28 9.96 6.33
N PHE A 278 -2.27 9.62 7.16
CA PHE A 278 -2.64 10.43 8.33
C PHE A 278 -1.52 10.43 9.38
N GLN A 279 -1.14 9.27 9.90
CA GLN A 279 -0.12 9.08 10.94
C GLN A 279 1.12 8.33 10.45
N THR A 280 1.07 7.76 9.25
CA THR A 280 2.09 6.88 8.69
C THR A 280 2.69 7.47 7.42
N ALA A 281 4.02 7.38 7.28
CA ALA A 281 4.71 7.62 6.02
C ALA A 281 5.20 6.30 5.41
N GLN A 282 5.12 6.18 4.09
CA GLN A 282 5.72 5.07 3.35
C GLN A 282 7.05 5.51 2.76
N LEU A 283 8.14 4.85 3.14
CA LEU A 283 9.45 5.09 2.56
C LEU A 283 9.60 4.41 1.20
N GLY A 284 10.41 5.00 0.34
CA GLY A 284 10.78 4.44 -0.95
C GLY A 284 11.83 5.27 -1.67
N GLY A 285 12.12 4.92 -2.91
CA GLY A 285 13.11 5.63 -3.71
C GLY A 285 14.54 5.58 -3.13
N VAL A 286 14.84 4.56 -2.33
CA VAL A 286 16.18 4.38 -1.74
C VAL A 286 17.11 3.81 -2.80
N TYR A 287 18.14 4.56 -3.12
CA TYR A 287 19.12 4.16 -4.13
C TYR A 287 20.51 4.65 -3.78
N VAL A 288 21.52 3.81 -4.06
CA VAL A 288 22.94 4.14 -3.97
C VAL A 288 23.60 3.74 -5.28
N LYS A 289 24.35 4.65 -5.88
CA LYS A 289 25.12 4.31 -7.08
C LYS A 289 26.05 3.11 -6.82
N PRO A 290 26.20 2.17 -7.76
CA PRO A 290 26.97 0.93 -7.55
C PRO A 290 28.36 1.17 -6.95
N GLU A 291 29.09 2.15 -7.46
CA GLU A 291 30.43 2.52 -7.06
C GLU A 291 30.55 3.06 -5.61
N PHE A 292 29.40 3.45 -5.01
CA PHE A 292 29.33 3.99 -3.65
C PHE A 292 28.62 3.06 -2.66
N ARG A 293 28.23 1.86 -3.08
CA ARG A 293 27.58 0.88 -2.20
C ARG A 293 28.51 0.41 -1.07
N ARG A 294 27.94 -0.09 0.01
CA ARG A 294 28.61 -0.63 1.21
C ARG A 294 29.43 0.40 2.01
N ARG A 295 29.16 1.69 1.85
CA ARG A 295 29.79 2.81 2.58
C ARG A 295 28.85 3.50 3.59
N GLY A 296 27.68 2.94 3.89
CA GLY A 296 26.72 3.51 4.83
C GLY A 296 25.79 4.61 4.27
N TYR A 297 25.96 5.05 3.03
CA TYR A 297 25.19 6.19 2.47
C TYR A 297 23.69 5.95 2.42
N ALA A 298 23.23 4.71 2.18
CA ALA A 298 21.81 4.38 2.25
C ALA A 298 21.27 4.61 3.67
N PHE A 299 22.01 4.20 4.70
CA PHE A 299 21.62 4.43 6.11
C PHE A 299 21.46 5.91 6.39
N CYS A 300 22.44 6.72 5.99
CA CYS A 300 22.43 8.17 6.20
C CYS A 300 21.25 8.85 5.49
N ALA A 301 21.00 8.51 4.22
CA ALA A 301 19.90 9.07 3.45
C ALA A 301 18.54 8.71 4.07
N VAL A 302 18.33 7.44 4.43
CA VAL A 302 17.08 6.96 5.06
C VAL A 302 16.91 7.57 6.45
N TYR A 303 17.97 7.61 7.27
CA TYR A 303 17.93 8.26 8.58
C TYR A 303 17.47 9.72 8.48
N ARG A 304 18.01 10.48 7.50
CA ARG A 304 17.61 11.88 7.29
C ARG A 304 16.13 12.02 6.91
N VAL A 305 15.62 11.15 6.04
CA VAL A 305 14.19 11.14 5.71
C VAL A 305 13.35 10.82 6.95
N LEU A 306 13.73 9.80 7.73
CA LEU A 306 13.03 9.42 8.97
C LEU A 306 13.03 10.56 10.00
N LYS A 307 14.15 11.26 10.16
CA LYS A 307 14.26 12.42 11.06
C LYS A 307 13.24 13.50 10.72
N ASN A 308 13.02 13.76 9.41
CA ASN A 308 11.99 14.69 8.96
C ASN A 308 10.56 14.12 9.10
N VAL A 309 10.37 12.84 8.74
CA VAL A 309 9.07 12.17 8.82
C VAL A 309 8.54 12.16 10.25
N PHE A 310 9.36 11.79 11.22
CA PHE A 310 8.95 11.68 12.62
C PHE A 310 8.74 13.02 13.36
N THR A 311 8.93 14.15 12.67
CA THR A 311 8.44 15.43 13.20
C THR A 311 6.91 15.57 13.06
N ILE A 312 6.28 14.82 12.16
CA ILE A 312 4.86 14.97 11.80
C ILE A 312 4.09 13.64 11.72
N LYS A 313 4.78 12.51 11.79
CA LYS A 313 4.18 11.17 11.70
C LYS A 313 4.67 10.30 12.84
N ASN A 314 3.86 9.31 13.23
CA ASN A 314 4.17 8.41 14.34
C ASN A 314 4.75 7.07 13.86
N THR A 315 4.57 6.75 12.58
CA THR A 315 4.95 5.45 12.00
C THR A 315 5.57 5.66 10.61
N ALA A 316 6.59 4.88 10.32
CA ALA A 316 7.13 4.71 8.98
C ALA A 316 6.99 3.23 8.56
N VAL A 317 6.57 3.00 7.32
CA VAL A 317 6.54 1.68 6.70
C VAL A 317 7.30 1.68 5.39
N LEU A 318 7.71 0.50 4.97
CA LEU A 318 8.26 0.26 3.64
C LEU A 318 7.97 -1.17 3.22
N PHE A 319 8.02 -1.41 1.93
CA PHE A 319 8.07 -2.76 1.42
C PHE A 319 9.34 -2.98 0.59
N VAL A 320 9.92 -4.16 0.70
CA VAL A 320 11.17 -4.54 0.06
C VAL A 320 11.04 -5.94 -0.52
N LYS A 321 11.55 -6.14 -1.75
CA LYS A 321 11.58 -7.45 -2.40
C LYS A 321 12.22 -8.48 -1.48
N LYS A 322 11.64 -9.68 -1.36
CA LYS A 322 12.17 -10.76 -0.49
C LYS A 322 13.61 -11.13 -0.84
N THR A 323 14.01 -10.92 -2.08
CA THR A 323 15.34 -11.23 -2.63
C THR A 323 16.38 -10.13 -2.37
N ASN A 324 15.95 -8.88 -2.03
CA ASN A 324 16.88 -7.78 -1.78
C ASN A 324 17.45 -7.83 -0.34
N THR A 325 18.32 -8.79 -0.09
CA THR A 325 18.94 -9.03 1.23
C THR A 325 19.75 -7.84 1.75
N PRO A 326 20.48 -7.06 0.92
CA PRO A 326 21.19 -5.87 1.38
C PRO A 326 20.23 -4.78 1.92
N ALA A 327 19.13 -4.54 1.24
CA ALA A 327 18.12 -3.57 1.68
C ALA A 327 17.41 -4.05 2.96
N ILE A 328 17.10 -5.35 3.07
CA ILE A 328 16.52 -5.93 4.30
C ILE A 328 17.47 -5.74 5.49
N ALA A 329 18.77 -5.96 5.32
CA ALA A 329 19.78 -5.75 6.36
C ALA A 329 19.84 -4.28 6.79
N LEU A 330 19.86 -3.35 5.82
CA LEU A 330 19.79 -1.90 6.07
C LEU A 330 18.57 -1.52 6.92
N TYR A 331 17.37 -1.97 6.52
CA TYR A 331 16.16 -1.59 7.24
C TYR A 331 16.10 -2.20 8.64
N LYS A 332 16.60 -3.42 8.83
CA LYS A 332 16.75 -4.02 10.17
C LYS A 332 17.73 -3.23 11.04
N SER A 333 18.84 -2.74 10.49
CA SER A 333 19.80 -1.91 11.25
C SER A 333 19.23 -0.55 11.64
N LEU A 334 18.22 -0.04 10.90
CA LEU A 334 17.44 1.14 11.23
C LEU A 334 16.26 0.84 12.19
N GLY A 335 16.16 -0.38 12.73
CA GLY A 335 15.13 -0.76 13.69
C GLY A 335 13.79 -1.17 13.08
N PHE A 336 13.67 -1.25 11.77
CA PHE A 336 12.44 -1.74 11.12
C PHE A 336 12.19 -3.21 11.44
N LYS A 337 10.95 -3.51 11.81
CA LYS A 337 10.46 -4.87 12.10
C LYS A 337 9.53 -5.33 10.98
N LYS A 338 9.71 -6.57 10.49
CA LYS A 338 8.80 -7.15 9.50
C LYS A 338 7.44 -7.40 10.17
N VAL A 339 6.37 -6.88 9.58
CA VAL A 339 5.01 -6.95 10.15
C VAL A 339 4.03 -7.71 9.27
N ASN A 340 4.28 -7.78 7.95
CA ASN A 340 3.41 -8.49 7.03
C ASN A 340 4.15 -8.83 5.73
N ARG A 341 3.44 -9.47 4.79
CA ARG A 341 3.82 -9.61 3.40
C ARG A 341 3.00 -8.62 2.55
N TYR A 342 3.53 -8.27 1.39
CA TYR A 342 2.94 -7.30 0.48
C TYR A 342 3.06 -7.80 -0.96
N ILE A 343 2.05 -7.55 -1.78
CA ILE A 343 1.99 -7.98 -3.18
C ILE A 343 1.77 -6.76 -4.08
N ILE A 344 2.48 -6.77 -5.20
CA ILE A 344 2.18 -5.91 -6.35
C ILE A 344 2.00 -6.84 -7.55
N ALA A 345 0.79 -6.88 -8.09
CA ALA A 345 0.42 -7.69 -9.24
C ALA A 345 0.10 -6.79 -10.43
N TYR A 346 0.75 -7.01 -11.55
CA TYR A 346 0.61 -6.22 -12.78
C TYR A 346 -0.22 -6.98 -13.81
N PHE A 347 -1.09 -6.25 -14.49
CA PHE A 347 -1.95 -6.74 -15.58
C PHE A 347 -1.55 -6.06 -16.90
N ARG A 348 -1.81 -6.74 -18.01
CA ARG A 348 -1.59 -6.23 -19.37
C ARG A 348 -2.92 -6.00 -20.07
#